data_26da79118ac4ed68e1589b07fe48aea7
#
_entry.id   26da79118ac4ed68e1589b07fe48aea7
#
_cell.length_a   1.000
_cell.length_b   1.000
_cell.length_c   1.000
_cell.angle_alpha   90.00
_cell.angle_beta   90.00
_cell.angle_gamma   90.00
#
_symmetry.space_group_name_H-M   'P 1'
#
loop_
_entity.id
_entity.type
_entity.pdbx_description
1 polymer ?
#
loop_
_entity_poly.entity_id
_entity_poly.type
_entity_poly.pdbx_seq_one_letter_code
_entity_poly.pdbx_strand_id
1 'polypeptide(L)'
;WWAVGASSSAVPKPAAAIGRLGSSGVIHSVTPVVSTMAGTVVERQVAPGQVVQPSDALYMVADLSQVWVTAEVPEQQGALVKSGQSVDIEVPALGVRLTGKLIYVADTVNPETRTVTVRSAVANTNRQLKPAMLATMLIQAAPVERLVVPAQAVVRDGDADNVFVEVGPQQFRLAPVRLGPDVDGRRAVLSGLKPEQRILVSGAFHLNNERKRKELE
;
A
#
# COMPACT_ATOMS: atom_id res chain seq x y z
N TRP A 1 12.38 1.60 6.79
CA TRP A 1 13.84 1.58 6.89
C TRP A 1 14.27 0.27 7.53
N TRP A 2 14.65 -0.71 6.72
CA TRP A 2 15.47 -1.80 7.20
C TRP A 2 16.78 -1.76 6.42
N ALA A 3 17.78 -1.11 7.00
CA ALA A 3 19.14 -1.44 6.68
C ALA A 3 19.34 -2.86 7.17
N VAL A 4 19.61 -3.79 6.27
CA VAL A 4 20.18 -5.08 6.66
C VAL A 4 21.56 -4.74 7.15
N GLY A 5 21.70 -4.54 8.44
CA GLY A 5 22.98 -4.45 9.11
C GLY A 5 23.66 -5.80 8.96
N ALA A 6 24.52 -5.94 7.99
CA ALA A 6 25.48 -7.02 7.98
C ALA A 6 26.53 -6.72 9.07
N SER A 7 26.18 -7.02 10.30
CA SER A 7 27.16 -7.18 11.37
C SER A 7 27.95 -8.44 11.05
N SER A 8 29.06 -8.29 10.38
CA SER A 8 29.97 -9.36 10.16
C SER A 8 31.35 -8.95 10.62
N SER A 9 31.65 -9.29 11.84
CA SER A 9 32.99 -9.45 12.32
C SER A 9 33.56 -10.78 11.75
N ALA A 10 33.88 -10.81 10.48
CA ALA A 10 34.75 -11.87 9.95
C ALA A 10 36.22 -11.52 10.30
N VAL A 11 36.53 -11.56 11.57
CA VAL A 11 37.94 -11.68 11.99
C VAL A 11 38.38 -13.04 11.47
N PRO A 12 39.44 -13.13 10.62
CA PRO A 12 39.95 -14.40 10.17
C PRO A 12 40.30 -15.23 11.40
N LYS A 13 39.85 -16.50 11.42
CA LYS A 13 40.13 -17.39 12.55
C LYS A 13 41.62 -17.41 12.82
N PRO A 14 42.05 -17.24 14.10
CA PRO A 14 43.46 -17.15 14.46
C PRO A 14 44.31 -18.31 13.91
N ALA A 15 43.71 -19.50 13.74
CA ALA A 15 44.35 -20.66 13.15
C ALA A 15 44.85 -20.46 11.71
N ALA A 16 44.18 -19.67 10.88
CA ALA A 16 44.62 -19.39 9.51
C ALA A 16 45.78 -18.37 9.48
N ALA A 17 45.83 -17.47 10.47
CA ALA A 17 46.94 -16.53 10.62
C ALA A 17 48.20 -17.24 11.15
N ILE A 18 48.05 -18.16 12.12
CA ILE A 18 49.14 -18.95 12.68
C ILE A 18 49.73 -19.90 11.63
N GLY A 19 48.90 -20.54 10.78
CA GLY A 19 49.39 -21.39 9.68
C GLY A 19 50.23 -20.65 8.63
N ARG A 20 49.98 -19.38 8.38
CA ARG A 20 50.77 -18.54 7.47
C ARG A 20 52.11 -18.08 8.12
N LEU A 21 52.15 -17.86 9.41
CA LEU A 21 53.37 -17.60 10.16
C LEU A 21 54.37 -18.76 10.06
N GLY A 22 53.86 -20.00 10.11
CA GLY A 22 54.70 -21.19 9.99
C GLY A 22 55.35 -21.41 8.62
N SER A 23 54.72 -20.87 7.55
CA SER A 23 55.18 -21.07 6.16
C SER A 23 55.99 -19.91 5.57
N SER A 24 55.80 -18.67 6.02
CA SER A 24 56.43 -17.49 5.42
C SER A 24 57.37 -16.71 6.36
N GLY A 25 57.33 -16.95 7.66
CA GLY A 25 58.13 -16.22 8.64
C GLY A 25 57.82 -14.70 8.72
N VAL A 26 56.78 -14.22 8.01
CA VAL A 26 56.45 -12.80 7.90
C VAL A 26 55.18 -12.53 8.73
N ILE A 27 55.29 -11.63 9.69
CA ILE A 27 54.15 -11.15 10.46
C ILE A 27 53.40 -10.11 9.63
N HIS A 28 52.23 -10.49 9.12
CA HIS A 28 51.32 -9.55 8.49
C HIS A 28 50.54 -8.79 9.57
N SER A 29 50.91 -7.55 9.80
CA SER A 29 50.21 -6.64 10.74
C SER A 29 48.86 -6.12 10.18
N VAL A 30 48.50 -6.46 8.94
CA VAL A 30 47.27 -6.04 8.29
C VAL A 30 46.30 -7.22 8.20
N THR A 31 45.15 -7.06 8.80
CA THR A 31 44.05 -8.02 8.74
C THR A 31 42.96 -7.48 7.81
N PRO A 32 42.67 -8.15 6.67
CA PRO A 32 41.60 -7.71 5.79
C PRO A 32 40.25 -8.01 6.44
N VAL A 33 39.37 -6.99 6.49
CA VAL A 33 37.95 -7.14 6.85
C VAL A 33 37.16 -7.19 5.54
N VAL A 34 36.56 -8.35 5.25
CA VAL A 34 35.81 -8.57 4.01
C VAL A 34 34.33 -8.50 4.26
N SER A 35 33.57 -7.98 3.27
CA SER A 35 32.13 -8.03 3.32
C SER A 35 31.62 -9.47 3.19
N THR A 36 30.59 -9.82 3.95
CA THR A 36 29.91 -11.13 3.87
C THR A 36 28.94 -11.23 2.73
N MET A 37 28.57 -10.12 2.11
CA MET A 37 27.63 -10.07 0.98
C MET A 37 28.17 -9.17 -0.14
N ALA A 38 27.79 -9.47 -1.37
CA ALA A 38 27.97 -8.58 -2.49
C ALA A 38 26.99 -7.40 -2.38
N GLY A 39 27.46 -6.18 -2.63
CA GLY A 39 26.61 -5.01 -2.51
C GLY A 39 27.35 -3.71 -2.73
N THR A 40 26.67 -2.62 -2.45
CA THR A 40 27.21 -1.25 -2.48
C THR A 40 27.43 -0.76 -1.08
N VAL A 41 28.58 -0.15 -0.82
CA VAL A 41 28.82 0.56 0.46
C VAL A 41 27.94 1.81 0.46
N VAL A 42 26.94 1.82 1.36
CA VAL A 42 26.01 2.95 1.51
C VAL A 42 26.46 3.92 2.61
N GLU A 43 27.25 3.42 3.57
CA GLU A 43 27.77 4.24 4.66
C GLU A 43 29.15 3.74 5.09
N ARG A 44 30.01 4.67 5.42
CA ARG A 44 31.32 4.42 6.04
C ARG A 44 31.36 5.10 7.40
N GLN A 45 31.54 4.32 8.47
CA GLN A 45 31.54 4.79 9.85
C GLN A 45 32.93 4.80 10.47
N VAL A 46 33.98 4.58 9.70
CA VAL A 46 35.35 4.54 10.13
C VAL A 46 36.23 5.52 9.35
N ALA A 47 37.16 6.17 10.00
CA ALA A 47 38.17 7.03 9.39
C ALA A 47 39.58 6.38 9.44
N PRO A 48 40.48 6.70 8.50
CA PRO A 48 41.86 6.27 8.55
C PRO A 48 42.53 6.70 9.85
N GLY A 49 43.26 5.78 10.50
CA GLY A 49 43.92 6.01 11.77
C GLY A 49 43.03 5.86 13.02
N GLN A 50 41.75 5.59 12.86
CA GLN A 50 40.85 5.33 13.98
C GLN A 50 41.10 3.94 14.57
N VAL A 51 41.11 3.85 15.87
CA VAL A 51 41.12 2.58 16.61
C VAL A 51 39.69 2.04 16.61
N VAL A 52 39.54 0.79 16.25
CA VAL A 52 38.22 0.13 16.16
C VAL A 52 38.18 -1.12 17.04
N GLN A 53 37.01 -1.39 17.59
CA GLN A 53 36.74 -2.57 18.41
C GLN A 53 36.05 -3.65 17.52
N PRO A 54 36.09 -4.93 17.88
CA PRO A 54 35.42 -5.99 17.12
C PRO A 54 33.92 -5.83 16.98
N SER A 55 33.29 -5.02 17.84
CA SER A 55 31.84 -4.71 17.82
C SER A 55 31.48 -3.48 16.97
N ASP A 56 32.48 -2.72 16.51
CA ASP A 56 32.22 -1.47 15.80
C ASP A 56 31.75 -1.74 14.39
N ALA A 57 30.69 -1.03 13.96
CA ALA A 57 30.24 -1.03 12.58
C ALA A 57 31.17 -0.15 11.73
N LEU A 58 31.90 -0.76 10.80
CA LEU A 58 32.85 -0.04 9.95
C LEU A 58 32.22 0.48 8.66
N TYR A 59 31.40 -0.37 8.03
CA TYR A 59 30.72 -0.09 6.77
C TYR A 59 29.34 -0.70 6.79
N MET A 60 28.40 0.01 6.16
CA MET A 60 27.09 -0.54 5.83
C MET A 60 27.08 -0.90 4.34
N VAL A 61 26.83 -2.18 4.05
CA VAL A 61 26.73 -2.69 2.68
C VAL A 61 25.29 -3.12 2.43
N ALA A 62 24.72 -2.67 1.33
CA ALA A 62 23.36 -3.02 0.93
C ALA A 62 23.31 -3.50 -0.51
N ASP A 63 22.43 -4.46 -0.78
CA ASP A 63 22.05 -4.82 -2.14
C ASP A 63 21.00 -3.81 -2.62
N LEU A 64 21.36 -3.03 -3.62
CA LEU A 64 20.51 -2.01 -4.24
C LEU A 64 19.90 -2.48 -5.56
N SER A 65 20.01 -3.75 -5.92
CA SER A 65 19.38 -4.32 -7.12
C SER A 65 17.84 -4.33 -7.05
N GLN A 66 17.32 -4.33 -5.83
CA GLN A 66 15.92 -4.21 -5.51
C GLN A 66 15.73 -3.23 -4.35
N VAL A 67 14.72 -2.40 -4.43
CA VAL A 67 14.34 -1.48 -3.35
C VAL A 67 12.93 -1.78 -2.86
N TRP A 68 12.70 -1.48 -1.59
CA TRP A 68 11.36 -1.57 -1.01
C TRP A 68 10.74 -0.18 -0.97
N VAL A 69 9.53 -0.09 -1.47
CA VAL A 69 8.68 1.07 -1.31
C VAL A 69 7.70 0.78 -0.20
N THR A 70 7.74 1.59 0.85
CA THR A 70 6.86 1.46 2.00
C THR A 70 5.84 2.60 1.96
N ALA A 71 4.56 2.28 2.18
CA ALA A 71 3.49 3.26 2.27
C ALA A 71 2.63 2.99 3.51
N GLU A 72 2.03 4.06 4.01
CA GLU A 72 1.13 4.05 5.15
C GLU A 72 -0.32 4.21 4.65
N VAL A 73 -1.14 3.18 4.83
CA VAL A 73 -2.53 3.14 4.40
C VAL A 73 -3.44 3.42 5.58
N PRO A 74 -4.39 4.36 5.50
CA PRO A 74 -5.35 4.61 6.59
C PRO A 74 -6.08 3.34 7.01
N GLU A 75 -6.29 3.15 8.31
CA GLU A 75 -6.94 1.97 8.91
C GLU A 75 -8.25 1.60 8.22
N GLN A 76 -9.08 2.60 7.88
CA GLN A 76 -10.37 2.39 7.21
C GLN A 76 -10.23 1.72 5.83
N GLN A 77 -9.09 1.88 5.17
CA GLN A 77 -8.79 1.29 3.87
C GLN A 77 -7.91 0.05 3.99
N GLY A 78 -7.28 -0.15 5.14
CA GLY A 78 -6.36 -1.26 5.40
C GLY A 78 -6.99 -2.64 5.15
N ALA A 79 -8.26 -2.82 5.49
CA ALA A 79 -9.00 -4.07 5.24
C ALA A 79 -9.18 -4.42 3.75
N LEU A 80 -9.03 -3.44 2.85
CA LEU A 80 -9.16 -3.62 1.40
C LEU A 80 -7.82 -3.99 0.73
N VAL A 81 -6.73 -3.87 1.47
CA VAL A 81 -5.37 -4.10 0.95
C VAL A 81 -4.92 -5.51 1.32
N LYS A 82 -4.42 -6.24 0.33
CA LYS A 82 -3.95 -7.62 0.52
C LYS A 82 -2.58 -7.82 -0.11
N SER A 83 -1.78 -8.69 0.51
CA SER A 83 -0.53 -9.14 -0.10
C SER A 83 -0.79 -9.78 -1.47
N GLY A 84 0.12 -9.55 -2.42
CA GLY A 84 0.00 -10.01 -3.81
C GLY A 84 -0.73 -9.03 -4.75
N GLN A 85 -1.41 -7.99 -4.24
CA GLN A 85 -2.03 -6.96 -5.07
C GLN A 85 -0.99 -6.21 -5.91
N SER A 86 -1.36 -5.92 -7.16
CA SER A 86 -0.56 -5.04 -8.03
C SER A 86 -0.72 -3.60 -7.59
N VAL A 87 0.38 -2.85 -7.64
CA VAL A 87 0.43 -1.44 -7.28
C VAL A 87 1.22 -0.67 -8.33
N ASP A 88 0.79 0.55 -8.59
CA ASP A 88 1.57 1.51 -9.38
C ASP A 88 2.33 2.44 -8.43
N ILE A 89 3.60 2.65 -8.73
CA ILE A 89 4.50 3.44 -7.90
C ILE A 89 5.02 4.59 -8.75
N GLU A 90 4.73 5.80 -8.35
CA GLU A 90 5.22 7.01 -8.99
C GLU A 90 6.37 7.57 -8.18
N VAL A 91 7.50 7.85 -8.83
CA VAL A 91 8.67 8.49 -8.23
C VAL A 91 8.84 9.87 -8.87
N PRO A 92 8.28 10.94 -8.27
CA PRO A 92 8.25 12.25 -8.88
C PRO A 92 9.65 12.81 -9.20
N ALA A 93 10.63 12.54 -8.33
CA ALA A 93 12.00 13.00 -8.52
C ALA A 93 12.67 12.46 -9.81
N LEU A 94 12.17 11.35 -10.34
CA LEU A 94 12.69 10.72 -11.56
C LEU A 94 11.69 10.82 -12.72
N GLY A 95 10.46 11.26 -12.50
CA GLY A 95 9.39 11.29 -13.49
C GLY A 95 8.99 9.90 -14.01
N VAL A 96 9.23 8.84 -13.23
CA VAL A 96 8.96 7.45 -13.64
C VAL A 96 7.78 6.87 -12.88
N ARG A 97 7.04 6.01 -13.60
CA ARG A 97 6.01 5.14 -13.02
C ARG A 97 6.48 3.69 -13.13
N LEU A 98 6.40 2.98 -12.03
CA LEU A 98 6.84 1.59 -11.91
C LEU A 98 5.66 0.76 -11.43
N THR A 99 5.60 -0.50 -11.84
CA THR A 99 4.60 -1.44 -11.34
C THR A 99 5.27 -2.41 -10.39
N GLY A 100 4.65 -2.63 -9.24
CA GLY A 100 5.11 -3.57 -8.24
C GLY A 100 3.98 -4.47 -7.73
N LYS A 101 4.32 -5.32 -6.77
CA LYS A 101 3.34 -6.12 -6.02
C LYS A 101 3.54 -5.88 -4.53
N LEU A 102 2.46 -5.83 -3.79
CA LEU A 102 2.53 -5.82 -2.33
C LEU A 102 3.09 -7.14 -1.84
N ILE A 103 4.23 -7.08 -1.18
CA ILE A 103 4.90 -8.25 -0.58
C ILE A 103 4.61 -8.36 0.92
N TYR A 104 4.15 -7.28 1.53
CA TYR A 104 3.87 -7.21 2.95
C TYR A 104 2.74 -6.23 3.23
N VAL A 105 1.84 -6.63 4.12
CA VAL A 105 0.80 -5.80 4.73
C VAL A 105 0.88 -6.08 6.23
N ALA A 106 1.04 -5.04 7.04
CA ALA A 106 1.16 -5.21 8.48
C ALA A 106 -0.16 -5.75 9.09
N ASP A 107 -0.04 -6.68 10.01
CA ASP A 107 -1.18 -7.21 10.77
C ASP A 107 -1.61 -6.27 11.91
N THR A 108 -0.84 -5.23 12.17
CA THR A 108 -1.08 -4.26 13.24
C THR A 108 -1.25 -2.86 12.69
N VAL A 109 -2.12 -2.09 13.34
CA VAL A 109 -2.30 -0.66 13.08
C VAL A 109 -1.32 0.12 13.94
N ASN A 110 -0.62 1.08 13.37
CA ASN A 110 0.17 2.03 14.13
C ASN A 110 -0.78 2.93 14.94
N PRO A 111 -0.73 2.91 16.27
CA PRO A 111 -1.69 3.65 17.12
C PRO A 111 -1.54 5.18 17.02
N GLU A 112 -0.36 5.67 16.67
CA GLU A 112 -0.08 7.10 16.58
C GLU A 112 -0.62 7.70 15.27
N THR A 113 -0.39 7.01 14.16
CA THR A 113 -0.77 7.49 12.81
C THR A 113 -2.10 6.95 12.32
N ARG A 114 -2.65 5.91 12.97
CA ARG A 114 -3.85 5.18 12.54
C ARG A 114 -3.72 4.63 11.12
N THR A 115 -2.54 4.08 10.81
CA THR A 115 -2.23 3.52 9.52
C THR A 115 -1.77 2.07 9.61
N VAL A 116 -1.92 1.36 8.50
CA VAL A 116 -1.36 0.02 8.26
C VAL A 116 -0.18 0.17 7.32
N THR A 117 0.98 -0.31 7.71
CA THR A 117 2.17 -0.28 6.86
C THR A 117 2.09 -1.34 5.78
N VAL A 118 2.28 -0.94 4.54
CA VAL A 118 2.38 -1.85 3.39
C VAL A 118 3.71 -1.70 2.69
N ARG A 119 4.18 -2.76 2.03
CA ARG A 119 5.46 -2.74 1.34
C ARG A 119 5.38 -3.43 0.00
N SER A 120 5.99 -2.80 -1.00
CA SER A 120 6.18 -3.35 -2.34
C SER A 120 7.67 -3.48 -2.66
N ALA A 121 8.06 -4.51 -3.39
CA ALA A 121 9.41 -4.67 -3.91
C ALA A 121 9.45 -4.22 -5.37
N VAL A 122 10.46 -3.44 -5.71
CA VAL A 122 10.67 -2.91 -7.07
C VAL A 122 12.09 -3.19 -7.50
N ALA A 123 12.25 -3.71 -8.72
CA ALA A 123 13.56 -3.91 -9.32
C ALA A 123 14.26 -2.56 -9.59
N ASN A 124 15.55 -2.48 -9.28
CA ASN A 124 16.36 -1.29 -9.42
C ASN A 124 17.63 -1.59 -10.26
N THR A 125 17.43 -2.18 -11.44
CA THR A 125 18.52 -2.61 -12.32
C THR A 125 19.46 -1.47 -12.71
N ASN A 126 18.91 -0.29 -12.94
CA ASN A 126 19.67 0.90 -13.31
C ASN A 126 20.22 1.69 -12.10
N ARG A 127 19.98 1.23 -10.86
CA ARG A 127 20.39 1.89 -9.62
C ARG A 127 19.98 3.36 -9.51
N GLN A 128 18.89 3.76 -10.19
CA GLN A 128 18.37 5.12 -10.16
C GLN A 128 17.54 5.39 -8.90
N LEU A 129 16.89 4.35 -8.37
CA LEU A 129 16.14 4.43 -7.13
C LEU A 129 17.11 4.41 -5.96
N LYS A 130 17.08 5.46 -5.17
CA LYS A 130 17.93 5.57 -3.97
C LYS A 130 17.07 5.41 -2.71
N PRO A 131 17.59 4.79 -1.66
CA PRO A 131 16.95 4.80 -0.34
C PRO A 131 16.56 6.23 0.07
N ALA A 132 15.47 6.38 0.79
CA ALA A 132 14.90 7.65 1.22
C ALA A 132 14.32 8.56 0.12
N MET A 133 14.21 8.12 -1.12
CA MET A 133 13.42 8.83 -2.12
C MET A 133 11.92 8.78 -1.77
N LEU A 134 11.24 9.90 -2.01
CA LEU A 134 9.79 9.97 -1.90
C LEU A 134 9.15 9.28 -3.11
N ALA A 135 8.16 8.45 -2.85
CA ALA A 135 7.34 7.79 -3.87
C ALA A 135 5.87 7.80 -3.46
N THR A 136 4.98 7.79 -4.42
CA THR A 136 3.54 7.62 -4.22
C THR A 136 3.14 6.23 -4.69
N MET A 137 2.48 5.48 -3.82
CA MET A 137 1.98 4.15 -4.14
C MET A 137 0.46 4.21 -4.38
N LEU A 138 0.04 3.88 -5.59
CA LEU A 138 -1.36 3.78 -6.00
C LEU A 138 -1.79 2.33 -5.89
N ILE A 139 -2.60 2.03 -4.89
CA ILE A 139 -3.10 0.68 -4.63
C ILE A 139 -4.51 0.59 -5.22
N GLN A 140 -4.67 -0.22 -6.26
CA GLN A 140 -5.97 -0.46 -6.83
C GLN A 140 -6.73 -1.42 -5.91
N ALA A 141 -7.83 -0.95 -5.32
CA ALA A 141 -8.74 -1.85 -4.62
C ALA A 141 -9.27 -2.89 -5.59
N ALA A 142 -9.41 -4.13 -5.12
CA ALA A 142 -10.08 -5.15 -5.92
C ALA A 142 -11.46 -4.64 -6.34
N PRO A 143 -11.90 -4.87 -7.58
CA PRO A 143 -13.23 -4.48 -8.00
C PRO A 143 -14.26 -5.17 -7.09
N VAL A 144 -15.08 -4.37 -6.45
CA VAL A 144 -16.17 -4.88 -5.61
C VAL A 144 -17.44 -4.71 -6.41
N GLU A 145 -18.11 -5.81 -6.71
CA GLU A 145 -19.44 -5.75 -7.28
C GLU A 145 -20.40 -5.10 -6.28
N ARG A 146 -21.00 -4.01 -6.70
CA ARG A 146 -21.98 -3.28 -5.89
C ARG A 146 -23.25 -3.06 -6.70
N LEU A 147 -24.38 -3.25 -6.05
CA LEU A 147 -25.65 -2.82 -6.61
C LEU A 147 -25.59 -1.30 -6.77
N VAL A 148 -25.90 -0.80 -7.96
CA VAL A 148 -25.94 0.64 -8.24
C VAL A 148 -27.31 1.03 -8.77
N VAL A 149 -27.74 2.25 -8.46
CA VAL A 149 -28.96 2.85 -9.00
C VAL A 149 -28.61 4.13 -9.74
N PRO A 150 -29.28 4.44 -10.87
CA PRO A 150 -29.14 5.74 -11.50
C PRO A 150 -29.57 6.86 -10.55
N ALA A 151 -28.83 7.96 -10.50
CA ALA A 151 -29.15 9.08 -9.62
C ALA A 151 -30.56 9.65 -9.87
N GLN A 152 -31.05 9.60 -11.11
CA GLN A 152 -32.40 10.05 -11.48
C GLN A 152 -33.54 9.17 -10.92
N ALA A 153 -33.25 7.94 -10.47
CA ALA A 153 -34.23 7.06 -9.82
C ALA A 153 -34.43 7.43 -8.34
N VAL A 154 -33.51 8.23 -7.78
CA VAL A 154 -33.53 8.58 -6.38
C VAL A 154 -34.42 9.79 -6.14
N VAL A 155 -35.38 9.66 -5.23
CA VAL A 155 -36.23 10.74 -4.79
C VAL A 155 -35.97 11.02 -3.31
N ARG A 156 -35.90 12.31 -2.97
CA ARG A 156 -35.73 12.74 -1.58
C ARG A 156 -37.07 12.97 -0.94
N ASP A 157 -37.28 12.36 0.22
CA ASP A 157 -38.45 12.59 1.06
C ASP A 157 -37.97 12.92 2.46
N GLY A 158 -38.07 14.21 2.85
CA GLY A 158 -37.37 14.74 4.00
C GLY A 158 -35.85 14.63 3.84
N ASP A 159 -35.21 14.05 4.84
CA ASP A 159 -33.75 13.80 4.84
C ASP A 159 -33.34 12.41 4.32
N ALA A 160 -34.33 11.61 3.90
CA ALA A 160 -34.08 10.25 3.44
C ALA A 160 -34.08 10.14 1.91
N ASP A 161 -33.08 9.43 1.38
CA ASP A 161 -33.07 8.97 -0.01
C ASP A 161 -34.00 7.77 -0.16
N ASN A 162 -34.84 7.78 -1.19
CA ASN A 162 -35.81 6.73 -1.46
C ASN A 162 -35.80 6.37 -2.95
N VAL A 163 -36.27 5.17 -3.26
CA VAL A 163 -36.55 4.73 -4.64
C VAL A 163 -37.92 4.09 -4.74
N PHE A 164 -38.53 4.17 -5.89
CA PHE A 164 -39.79 3.44 -6.16
C PHE A 164 -39.48 2.04 -6.64
N VAL A 165 -39.88 1.02 -5.89
CA VAL A 165 -39.72 -0.39 -6.23
C VAL A 165 -41.05 -0.91 -6.75
N GLU A 166 -41.05 -1.59 -7.92
CA GLU A 166 -42.20 -2.25 -8.50
C GLU A 166 -42.59 -3.45 -7.63
N VAL A 167 -43.82 -3.47 -7.16
CA VAL A 167 -44.41 -4.57 -6.35
C VAL A 167 -45.47 -5.35 -7.09
N GLY A 168 -45.89 -4.86 -8.24
CA GLY A 168 -46.88 -5.47 -9.15
C GLY A 168 -47.05 -4.64 -10.41
N PRO A 169 -47.82 -5.09 -11.38
CA PRO A 169 -48.04 -4.35 -12.65
C PRO A 169 -48.50 -2.92 -12.35
N GLN A 170 -47.70 -1.94 -12.72
CA GLN A 170 -47.95 -0.49 -12.50
C GLN A 170 -48.15 -0.10 -11.02
N GLN A 171 -47.73 -0.95 -10.10
CA GLN A 171 -47.75 -0.65 -8.66
C GLN A 171 -46.34 -0.46 -8.11
N PHE A 172 -46.13 0.71 -7.55
CA PHE A 172 -44.83 1.09 -6.99
C PHE A 172 -44.94 1.41 -5.51
N ARG A 173 -43.98 0.96 -4.75
CA ARG A 173 -43.83 1.28 -3.35
C ARG A 173 -42.58 2.10 -3.14
N LEU A 174 -42.69 3.18 -2.39
CA LEU A 174 -41.53 3.97 -1.95
C LEU A 174 -40.72 3.15 -0.91
N ALA A 175 -39.45 2.95 -1.19
CA ALA A 175 -38.55 2.20 -0.34
C ALA A 175 -37.38 3.09 0.09
N PRO A 176 -37.11 3.22 1.41
CA PRO A 176 -35.96 3.96 1.89
C PRO A 176 -34.67 3.22 1.55
N VAL A 177 -33.65 3.98 1.11
CA VAL A 177 -32.36 3.45 0.71
C VAL A 177 -31.23 4.27 1.33
N ARG A 178 -30.15 3.60 1.64
CA ARG A 178 -28.87 4.27 1.96
C ARG A 178 -27.97 4.15 0.76
N LEU A 179 -27.52 5.29 0.26
CA LEU A 179 -26.73 5.37 -0.95
C LEU A 179 -25.36 6.01 -0.68
N GLY A 180 -24.37 5.58 -1.42
CA GLY A 180 -23.05 6.21 -1.47
C GLY A 180 -23.07 7.52 -2.27
N PRO A 181 -21.92 8.16 -2.44
CA PRO A 181 -21.78 9.36 -3.27
C PRO A 181 -22.17 9.06 -4.72
N ASP A 182 -22.54 10.13 -5.44
CA ASP A 182 -22.76 10.05 -6.89
C ASP A 182 -21.41 9.94 -7.60
N VAL A 183 -21.31 8.94 -8.46
CA VAL A 183 -20.17 8.74 -9.34
C VAL A 183 -20.73 8.51 -10.76
N ASP A 184 -20.47 9.42 -11.64
CA ASP A 184 -20.92 9.37 -13.06
C ASP A 184 -22.43 9.12 -13.22
N GLY A 185 -23.25 9.80 -12.41
CA GLY A 185 -24.72 9.66 -12.46
C GLY A 185 -25.26 8.34 -11.89
N ARG A 186 -24.42 7.60 -11.13
CA ARG A 186 -24.79 6.36 -10.44
C ARG A 186 -24.41 6.44 -8.98
N ARG A 187 -25.26 5.86 -8.13
CA ARG A 187 -25.01 5.78 -6.68
C ARG A 187 -25.01 4.34 -6.23
N ALA A 188 -23.99 3.94 -5.49
CA ALA A 188 -23.91 2.60 -4.92
C ALA A 188 -24.94 2.43 -3.80
N VAL A 189 -25.66 1.32 -3.81
CA VAL A 189 -26.64 0.97 -2.77
C VAL A 189 -25.89 0.35 -1.60
N LEU A 190 -25.94 1.01 -0.45
CA LEU A 190 -25.35 0.52 0.78
C LEU A 190 -26.34 -0.37 1.56
N SER A 191 -27.64 -0.04 1.50
CA SER A 191 -28.72 -0.85 2.06
C SER A 191 -30.08 -0.39 1.51
N GLY A 192 -31.13 -1.23 1.67
CA GLY A 192 -32.51 -0.89 1.34
C GLY A 192 -33.05 -1.51 0.04
N LEU A 193 -32.16 -2.05 -0.82
CA LEU A 193 -32.56 -2.77 -2.04
C LEU A 193 -31.90 -4.15 -2.08
N LYS A 194 -32.57 -5.08 -2.76
CA LYS A 194 -32.03 -6.39 -3.10
C LYS A 194 -31.67 -6.43 -4.60
N PRO A 195 -30.72 -7.26 -5.01
CA PRO A 195 -30.51 -7.56 -6.43
C PRO A 195 -31.81 -8.00 -7.09
N GLU A 196 -31.94 -7.73 -8.40
CA GLU A 196 -33.09 -8.11 -9.26
C GLU A 196 -34.41 -7.36 -8.98
N GLN A 197 -34.50 -6.50 -7.96
CA GLN A 197 -35.65 -5.65 -7.76
C GLN A 197 -35.74 -4.62 -8.91
N ARG A 198 -36.94 -4.53 -9.53
CA ARG A 198 -37.23 -3.54 -10.55
C ARG A 198 -37.55 -2.21 -9.90
N ILE A 199 -36.89 -1.16 -10.35
CA ILE A 199 -37.07 0.19 -9.84
C ILE A 199 -37.53 1.14 -10.94
N LEU A 200 -38.27 2.17 -10.55
CA LEU A 200 -38.66 3.23 -11.46
C LEU A 200 -37.47 4.19 -11.66
N VAL A 201 -36.99 4.28 -12.90
CA VAL A 201 -35.84 5.16 -13.23
C VAL A 201 -36.36 6.50 -13.78
N SER A 202 -37.27 6.46 -14.76
CA SER A 202 -37.83 7.66 -15.38
C SER A 202 -39.18 8.00 -14.76
N GLY A 203 -39.39 9.28 -14.42
CA GLY A 203 -40.67 9.73 -13.84
C GLY A 203 -40.77 9.56 -12.32
N ALA A 204 -39.72 9.09 -11.63
CA ALA A 204 -39.72 8.90 -10.18
C ALA A 204 -40.06 10.20 -9.43
N PHE A 205 -39.54 11.34 -9.88
CA PHE A 205 -39.83 12.64 -9.31
C PHE A 205 -41.31 13.03 -9.47
N HIS A 206 -41.89 12.81 -10.65
CA HIS A 206 -43.31 13.09 -10.90
C HIS A 206 -44.23 12.24 -10.04
N LEU A 207 -43.94 10.94 -9.94
CA LEU A 207 -44.68 10.02 -9.08
C LEU A 207 -44.63 10.42 -7.61
N ASN A 208 -43.48 10.89 -7.14
CA ASN A 208 -43.35 11.36 -5.75
C ASN A 208 -44.15 12.63 -5.48
N ASN A 209 -44.20 13.56 -6.44
CA ASN A 209 -45.00 14.77 -6.32
C ASN A 209 -46.51 14.44 -6.31
N GLU A 210 -46.99 13.53 -7.14
CA GLU A 210 -48.39 13.06 -7.13
C GLU A 210 -48.73 12.37 -5.80
N ARG A 211 -47.83 11.53 -5.30
CA ARG A 211 -48.00 10.91 -3.97
C ARG A 211 -48.18 11.96 -2.89
N LYS A 212 -47.26 12.94 -2.81
CA LYS A 212 -47.33 14.02 -1.81
C LYS A 212 -48.60 14.85 -1.92
N ARG A 213 -49.07 15.10 -3.13
CA ARG A 213 -50.32 15.83 -3.30
C ARG A 213 -51.54 15.07 -2.73
N LYS A 214 -51.56 13.75 -2.94
CA LYS A 214 -52.64 12.91 -2.39
C LYS A 214 -52.57 12.71 -0.87
N GLU A 215 -51.43 12.92 -0.24
CA GLU A 215 -51.29 12.86 1.21
C GLU A 215 -51.75 14.16 1.91
N LEU A 216 -51.93 15.25 1.13
CA LEU A 216 -52.37 16.56 1.60
C LEU A 216 -53.89 16.81 1.42
N GLU A 217 -54.55 15.95 0.63
CA GLU A 217 -56.01 15.92 0.42
C GLU A 217 -56.70 14.97 1.44
#